data_310534fce64e2a34c5bd48764fb402f7
#
_entry.id   310534fce64e2a34c5bd48764fb402f7
#
_cell.length_a   1.000
_cell.length_b   1.000
_cell.length_c   1.000
_cell.angle_alpha   90.00
_cell.angle_beta   90.00
_cell.angle_gamma   90.00
#
_symmetry.space_group_name_H-M   'P 1'
#
loop_
_entity.id
_entity.type
_entity.pdbx_description
1 polymer ?
#
loop_
_entity_poly.entity_id
_entity_poly.type
_entity_poly.pdbx_seq_one_letter_code
_entity_poly.pdbx_strand_id
1 'polypeptide(L)'
;MFLRTIGDCVVINQHVLQLNNSRIACKGLDDKAGVYVVAKVLERLAEVKLNNVEVYGATCVQEETTWNGATSLIKMINPNISIDYDVTFATDDGNVEAKEWGDVKLGSGGCIVHSPDCTPSLVKKLQETSKMCQVPTQEFALGGSMTNTNPLKQFGFDVETALLSIPLRNMHTQVEIVDLNDLDALIQLTTETILAIDSET
;
A
#
# COMPACT_ATOMS: atom_id res chain seq x y z
N MET A 1 -34.80 -17.39 -7.92
CA MET A 1 -33.81 -17.59 -8.97
C MET A 1 -33.46 -16.19 -9.51
N PHE A 2 -32.30 -15.66 -9.20
CA PHE A 2 -31.88 -14.37 -9.77
C PHE A 2 -31.41 -14.63 -11.21
N LEU A 3 -32.04 -13.93 -12.15
CA LEU A 3 -31.55 -13.92 -13.53
C LEU A 3 -30.18 -13.22 -13.56
N ARG A 4 -29.20 -13.87 -14.16
CA ARG A 4 -27.87 -13.31 -14.39
C ARG A 4 -27.82 -12.75 -15.80
N THR A 5 -27.20 -11.59 -15.93
CA THR A 5 -27.01 -10.94 -17.22
C THR A 5 -25.53 -10.98 -17.62
N ILE A 6 -25.25 -10.80 -18.92
CA ILE A 6 -23.88 -10.65 -19.38
C ILE A 6 -23.30 -9.37 -18.74
N GLY A 7 -22.14 -9.49 -18.10
CA GLY A 7 -21.49 -8.41 -17.37
C GLY A 7 -21.69 -8.44 -15.86
N ASP A 8 -22.57 -9.32 -15.33
CA ASP A 8 -22.69 -9.50 -13.88
C ASP A 8 -21.41 -10.10 -13.29
N CYS A 9 -20.93 -9.51 -12.21
CA CYS A 9 -19.79 -10.05 -11.47
C CYS A 9 -20.19 -11.31 -10.69
N VAL A 10 -19.35 -12.33 -10.75
CA VAL A 10 -19.52 -13.58 -9.99
C VAL A 10 -18.28 -13.80 -9.14
N VAL A 11 -18.47 -13.93 -7.84
CA VAL A 11 -17.38 -14.19 -6.89
C VAL A 11 -17.69 -15.42 -6.03
N ILE A 12 -16.64 -16.13 -5.61
CA ILE A 12 -16.78 -17.23 -4.66
C ILE A 12 -17.16 -16.67 -3.29
N ASN A 13 -18.17 -17.23 -2.66
CA ASN A 13 -18.55 -16.86 -1.30
C ASN A 13 -17.55 -17.49 -0.31
N GLN A 14 -16.65 -16.66 0.19
CA GLN A 14 -15.59 -17.07 1.10
C GLN A 14 -15.55 -16.12 2.29
N HIS A 15 -15.36 -16.69 3.49
CA HIS A 15 -15.17 -15.94 4.72
C HIS A 15 -13.69 -15.71 4.99
N VAL A 16 -13.40 -14.70 5.80
CA VAL A 16 -12.04 -14.50 6.34
C VAL A 16 -11.68 -15.69 7.22
N LEU A 17 -10.52 -16.26 6.97
CA LEU A 17 -9.95 -17.36 7.75
C LEU A 17 -8.76 -16.82 8.57
N GLN A 18 -8.84 -16.99 9.88
CA GLN A 18 -7.69 -16.78 10.75
C GLN A 18 -6.76 -17.99 10.62
N LEU A 19 -5.51 -17.72 10.27
CA LEU A 19 -4.45 -18.72 10.21
C LEU A 19 -3.58 -18.66 11.46
N ASN A 20 -2.58 -19.54 11.54
CA ASN A 20 -1.60 -19.51 12.63
C ASN A 20 -0.82 -18.17 12.63
N ASN A 21 -0.41 -17.75 13.79
CA ASN A 21 0.21 -16.46 14.05
C ASN A 21 -0.75 -15.29 13.74
N SER A 22 -0.25 -14.21 13.20
CA SER A 22 -1.00 -13.00 12.84
C SER A 22 -1.56 -13.01 11.41
N ARG A 23 -1.59 -14.18 10.74
CA ARG A 23 -1.98 -14.29 9.32
C ARG A 23 -3.48 -14.47 9.14
N ILE A 24 -4.00 -13.87 8.11
CA ILE A 24 -5.37 -14.07 7.64
C ILE A 24 -5.37 -14.49 6.16
N ALA A 25 -6.36 -15.28 5.78
CA ALA A 25 -6.62 -15.62 4.39
C ALA A 25 -8.01 -15.16 3.98
N CYS A 26 -8.10 -14.47 2.85
CA CYS A 26 -9.35 -13.96 2.29
C CYS A 26 -9.17 -13.65 0.81
N LYS A 27 -10.27 -13.43 0.10
CA LYS A 27 -10.26 -12.83 -1.24
C LYS A 27 -10.22 -11.31 -1.16
N GLY A 28 -9.55 -10.67 -2.13
CA GLY A 28 -9.55 -9.23 -2.31
C GLY A 28 -8.82 -8.51 -1.17
N LEU A 29 -7.79 -9.15 -0.58
CA LEU A 29 -6.81 -8.45 0.25
C LEU A 29 -5.98 -7.49 -0.60
N ASP A 30 -5.87 -7.78 -1.87
CA ASP A 30 -5.51 -6.91 -2.96
C ASP A 30 -6.75 -6.10 -3.45
N ASP A 31 -6.87 -4.77 -3.18
CA ASP A 31 -6.06 -4.11 -2.16
C ASP A 31 -6.94 -3.54 -1.03
N LYS A 32 -7.77 -4.40 -0.40
CA LYS A 32 -8.49 -4.00 0.82
C LYS A 32 -7.56 -3.88 2.03
N ALA A 33 -6.39 -4.50 1.96
CA ALA A 33 -5.37 -4.38 3.00
C ALA A 33 -4.83 -2.94 3.05
N GLY A 34 -4.53 -2.32 1.91
CA GLY A 34 -4.16 -0.90 1.83
C GLY A 34 -5.29 0.03 2.25
N VAL A 35 -6.53 -0.25 1.88
CA VAL A 35 -7.70 0.50 2.39
C VAL A 35 -7.76 0.48 3.92
N TYR A 36 -7.49 -0.67 4.54
CA TYR A 36 -7.42 -0.78 5.99
C TYR A 36 -6.29 0.05 6.58
N VAL A 37 -5.09 0.02 5.97
CA VAL A 37 -3.95 0.84 6.41
C VAL A 37 -4.30 2.32 6.36
N VAL A 38 -4.87 2.83 5.26
CA VAL A 38 -5.30 4.23 5.12
C VAL A 38 -6.28 4.62 6.23
N ALA A 39 -7.30 3.79 6.47
CA ALA A 39 -8.29 4.07 7.51
C ALA A 39 -7.66 4.15 8.91
N LYS A 40 -6.72 3.25 9.21
CA LYS A 40 -6.03 3.21 10.51
C LYS A 40 -5.02 4.34 10.71
N VAL A 41 -4.36 4.78 9.64
CA VAL A 41 -3.52 5.98 9.69
C VAL A 41 -4.36 7.21 10.02
N LEU A 42 -5.50 7.39 9.35
CA LEU A 42 -6.41 8.50 9.65
C LEU A 42 -6.95 8.44 11.08
N GLU A 43 -7.31 7.25 11.57
CA GLU A 43 -7.76 7.04 12.94
C GLU A 43 -6.70 7.49 13.96
N ARG A 44 -5.42 7.14 13.75
CA ARG A 44 -4.31 7.57 14.61
C ARG A 44 -4.06 9.08 14.55
N LEU A 45 -4.10 9.65 13.35
CA LEU A 45 -3.87 11.09 13.15
C LEU A 45 -5.02 11.94 13.68
N ALA A 46 -6.25 11.42 13.75
CA ALA A 46 -7.40 12.14 14.30
C ALA A 46 -7.23 12.53 15.78
N GLU A 47 -6.36 11.84 16.52
CA GLU A 47 -6.04 12.13 17.91
C GLU A 47 -4.86 13.10 18.09
N VAL A 48 -4.24 13.52 16.97
CA VAL A 48 -3.06 14.38 16.97
C VAL A 48 -3.38 15.71 16.30
N LYS A 49 -2.90 16.81 16.87
CA LYS A 49 -2.99 18.11 16.21
C LYS A 49 -1.82 18.27 15.23
N LEU A 50 -2.12 18.27 13.96
CA LEU A 50 -1.19 18.68 12.91
C LEU A 50 -1.24 20.21 12.75
N ASN A 51 -0.09 20.83 12.49
CA ASN A 51 0.04 22.30 12.45
C ASN A 51 0.36 22.82 11.04
N ASN A 52 1.09 22.05 10.25
CA ASN A 52 1.65 22.50 8.98
C ASN A 52 1.23 21.65 7.78
N VAL A 53 0.63 20.47 8.02
CA VAL A 53 0.16 19.58 6.96
C VAL A 53 -1.34 19.31 7.05
N GLU A 54 -1.96 19.13 5.91
CA GLU A 54 -3.33 18.64 5.76
C GLU A 54 -3.28 17.23 5.17
N VAL A 55 -3.98 16.28 5.78
CA VAL A 55 -3.93 14.88 5.40
C VAL A 55 -5.26 14.41 4.83
N TYR A 56 -5.22 13.85 3.64
CA TYR A 56 -6.34 13.24 2.95
C TYR A 56 -6.13 11.73 2.87
N GLY A 57 -7.04 10.94 3.42
CA GLY A 57 -7.11 9.52 3.13
C GLY A 57 -8.04 9.29 1.93
N ALA A 58 -7.55 8.58 0.95
CA ALA A 58 -8.30 8.32 -0.28
C ALA A 58 -8.23 6.85 -0.67
N THR A 59 -9.31 6.37 -1.30
CA THR A 59 -9.37 5.04 -1.93
C THR A 59 -9.75 5.21 -3.38
N CYS A 60 -9.10 4.47 -4.26
CA CYS A 60 -9.28 4.56 -5.70
C CYS A 60 -10.09 3.39 -6.24
N VAL A 61 -10.70 3.59 -7.37
CA VAL A 61 -11.32 2.55 -8.18
C VAL A 61 -10.52 2.34 -9.46
N GLN A 62 -10.66 1.16 -10.07
CA GLN A 62 -10.05 0.83 -11.37
C GLN A 62 -8.51 0.80 -11.34
N GLU A 63 -7.90 0.48 -10.20
CA GLU A 63 -6.46 0.28 -10.11
C GLU A 63 -6.03 -0.82 -11.08
N GLU A 64 -6.63 -1.98 -11.02
CA GLU A 64 -6.37 -3.20 -11.82
C GLU A 64 -6.61 -3.05 -13.34
N THR A 65 -7.08 -1.89 -13.79
CA THR A 65 -7.47 -1.75 -15.21
C THR A 65 -6.97 -0.49 -15.88
N THR A 66 -7.22 0.68 -15.32
CA THR A 66 -7.01 1.96 -16.02
C THR A 66 -6.40 3.06 -15.18
N TRP A 67 -6.31 2.89 -13.86
CA TRP A 67 -5.87 3.91 -12.86
C TRP A 67 -6.66 5.23 -12.90
N ASN A 68 -7.85 5.23 -13.49
CA ASN A 68 -8.67 6.44 -13.63
C ASN A 68 -9.07 7.03 -12.28
N GLY A 69 -9.26 6.17 -11.26
CA GLY A 69 -9.56 6.61 -9.90
C GLY A 69 -8.44 7.47 -9.32
N ALA A 70 -7.20 6.98 -9.35
CA ALA A 70 -6.03 7.71 -8.87
C ALA A 70 -5.82 9.03 -9.62
N THR A 71 -5.90 8.99 -10.96
CA THR A 71 -5.76 10.18 -11.81
C THR A 71 -6.82 11.25 -11.50
N SER A 72 -8.04 10.82 -11.19
CA SER A 72 -9.14 11.75 -10.85
C SER A 72 -8.93 12.35 -9.47
N LEU A 73 -8.53 11.55 -8.48
CA LEU A 73 -8.27 12.00 -7.11
C LEU A 73 -7.12 13.00 -7.05
N ILE A 74 -6.00 12.73 -7.73
CA ILE A 74 -4.85 13.63 -7.72
C ILE A 74 -5.19 15.00 -8.30
N LYS A 75 -6.00 15.04 -9.36
CA LYS A 75 -6.49 16.30 -9.95
C LYS A 75 -7.41 17.07 -9.02
N MET A 76 -8.21 16.36 -8.22
CA MET A 76 -9.17 16.98 -7.32
C MET A 76 -8.50 17.51 -6.05
N ILE A 77 -7.58 16.74 -5.46
CA ILE A 77 -6.89 17.07 -4.20
C ILE A 77 -5.68 17.97 -4.46
N ASN A 78 -4.95 17.72 -5.56
CA ASN A 78 -3.71 18.42 -5.91
C ASN A 78 -2.69 18.43 -4.74
N PRO A 79 -2.30 17.27 -4.19
CA PRO A 79 -1.43 17.21 -3.03
C PRO A 79 0.04 17.48 -3.41
N ASN A 80 0.86 17.87 -2.43
CA ASN A 80 2.31 17.97 -2.59
C ASN A 80 2.99 16.60 -2.48
N ILE A 81 2.43 15.70 -1.67
CA ILE A 81 2.96 14.37 -1.37
C ILE A 81 1.84 13.34 -1.52
N SER A 82 2.14 12.21 -2.17
CA SER A 82 1.29 11.01 -2.19
C SER A 82 2.08 9.83 -1.66
N ILE A 83 1.53 9.17 -0.63
CA ILE A 83 2.02 7.88 -0.15
C ILE A 83 0.96 6.86 -0.52
N ASP A 84 1.27 6.04 -1.49
CA ASP A 84 0.36 5.04 -2.02
C ASP A 84 0.61 3.68 -1.38
N TYR A 85 -0.46 2.90 -1.26
CA TYR A 85 -0.38 1.52 -0.78
C TYR A 85 -0.84 0.59 -1.89
N ASP A 86 -0.17 -0.53 -1.94
CA ASP A 86 -0.56 -1.66 -2.77
C ASP A 86 0.04 -2.94 -2.18
N VAL A 87 -0.24 -4.07 -2.77
CA VAL A 87 0.36 -5.35 -2.37
C VAL A 87 1.62 -5.65 -3.18
N THR A 88 2.44 -6.58 -2.70
CA THR A 88 3.56 -7.15 -3.45
C THR A 88 3.67 -8.64 -3.18
N PHE A 89 4.27 -9.37 -4.11
CA PHE A 89 4.50 -10.80 -3.94
C PHE A 89 5.42 -11.10 -2.77
N ALA A 90 4.92 -11.86 -1.79
CA ALA A 90 5.81 -12.52 -0.84
C ALA A 90 6.51 -13.70 -1.53
N THR A 91 7.83 -13.79 -1.36
CA THR A 91 8.68 -14.78 -2.05
C THR A 91 9.18 -15.88 -1.11
N ASP A 92 8.63 -15.93 0.10
CA ASP A 92 9.08 -16.80 1.18
C ASP A 92 8.44 -18.20 1.16
N ASP A 93 7.58 -18.50 0.19
CA ASP A 93 6.94 -19.81 0.03
C ASP A 93 7.45 -20.61 -1.19
N GLY A 94 8.31 -20.01 -2.00
CA GLY A 94 8.91 -20.63 -3.18
C GLY A 94 8.01 -20.66 -4.42
N ASN A 95 6.83 -20.06 -4.38
CA ASN A 95 5.93 -19.97 -5.55
C ASN A 95 6.34 -18.83 -6.50
N VAL A 96 7.05 -17.85 -5.98
CA VAL A 96 7.52 -16.66 -6.72
C VAL A 96 9.03 -16.50 -6.53
N GLU A 97 9.72 -16.20 -7.61
CA GLU A 97 11.19 -16.10 -7.62
C GLU A 97 11.67 -14.79 -7.00
N ALA A 98 12.39 -14.87 -5.89
CA ALA A 98 12.94 -13.70 -5.18
C ALA A 98 13.86 -12.84 -6.04
N LYS A 99 14.52 -13.41 -7.05
CA LYS A 99 15.37 -12.63 -7.98
C LYS A 99 14.59 -11.66 -8.87
N GLU A 100 13.26 -11.87 -9.02
CA GLU A 100 12.39 -11.03 -9.84
C GLU A 100 11.66 -9.98 -8.99
N TRP A 101 11.29 -10.33 -7.77
CA TRP A 101 10.42 -9.52 -6.89
C TRP A 101 11.06 -9.07 -5.59
N GLY A 102 12.33 -9.42 -5.35
CA GLY A 102 13.00 -9.17 -4.08
C GLY A 102 12.79 -10.29 -3.04
N ASP A 103 13.58 -10.30 -1.97
CA ASP A 103 13.43 -11.24 -0.85
C ASP A 103 12.41 -10.67 0.15
N VAL A 104 11.13 -10.88 -0.13
CA VAL A 104 9.99 -10.35 0.63
C VAL A 104 9.30 -11.46 1.41
N LYS A 105 9.10 -11.26 2.71
CA LYS A 105 8.56 -12.27 3.64
C LYS A 105 7.36 -11.76 4.41
N LEU A 106 6.35 -12.60 4.58
CA LEU A 106 5.22 -12.32 5.47
C LEU A 106 5.68 -12.22 6.93
N GLY A 107 5.24 -11.19 7.62
CA GLY A 107 5.53 -10.97 9.05
C GLY A 107 6.90 -10.33 9.30
N SER A 108 7.56 -9.80 8.30
CA SER A 108 8.85 -9.12 8.41
C SER A 108 8.75 -7.59 8.26
N GLY A 109 7.53 -7.08 8.26
CA GLY A 109 7.21 -5.67 8.05
C GLY A 109 6.79 -5.37 6.62
N GLY A 110 6.12 -4.24 6.43
CA GLY A 110 5.77 -3.74 5.11
C GLY A 110 6.99 -3.31 4.29
N CYS A 111 6.81 -3.14 3.00
CA CYS A 111 7.90 -2.86 2.08
C CYS A 111 7.94 -1.39 1.68
N ILE A 112 9.13 -0.78 1.73
CA ILE A 112 9.44 0.50 1.09
C ILE A 112 9.95 0.18 -0.31
N VAL A 113 9.26 0.68 -1.34
CA VAL A 113 9.56 0.33 -2.73
C VAL A 113 10.50 1.35 -3.37
N HIS A 114 11.53 0.85 -4.05
CA HIS A 114 12.39 1.64 -4.92
C HIS A 114 11.94 1.47 -6.38
N SER A 115 11.45 2.54 -6.98
CA SER A 115 10.94 2.54 -8.35
C SER A 115 11.19 3.90 -9.00
N PRO A 116 11.32 3.98 -10.32
CA PRO A 116 11.33 5.28 -11.03
C PRO A 116 10.09 6.14 -10.77
N ASP A 117 8.99 5.53 -10.35
CA ASP A 117 7.75 6.22 -9.99
C ASP A 117 7.79 6.82 -8.57
N CYS A 118 8.78 6.47 -7.76
CA CYS A 118 8.95 6.97 -6.40
C CYS A 118 9.96 8.13 -6.36
N THR A 119 9.66 9.15 -5.57
CA THR A 119 10.56 10.30 -5.36
C THR A 119 11.65 9.94 -4.35
N PRO A 120 12.94 10.00 -4.71
CA PRO A 120 14.03 9.51 -3.84
C PRO A 120 14.10 10.19 -2.47
N SER A 121 13.75 11.50 -2.38
CA SER A 121 13.72 12.24 -1.11
C SER A 121 12.69 11.66 -0.15
N LEU A 122 11.49 11.33 -0.64
CA LEU A 122 10.42 10.76 0.16
C LEU A 122 10.70 9.30 0.56
N VAL A 123 11.28 8.50 -0.34
CA VAL A 123 11.73 7.14 -0.03
C VAL A 123 12.78 7.18 1.09
N LYS A 124 13.75 8.09 0.98
CA LYS A 124 14.77 8.28 2.02
C LYS A 124 14.16 8.70 3.37
N LYS A 125 13.16 9.58 3.37
CA LYS A 125 12.44 9.98 4.58
C LYS A 125 11.78 8.78 5.24
N LEU A 126 11.09 7.93 4.49
CA LEU A 126 10.47 6.69 5.00
C LEU A 126 11.52 5.74 5.62
N GLN A 127 12.68 5.57 4.97
CA GLN A 127 13.78 4.76 5.51
C GLN A 127 14.35 5.32 6.81
N GLU A 128 14.54 6.64 6.89
CA GLU A 128 15.03 7.31 8.08
C GLU A 128 14.04 7.19 9.23
N THR A 129 12.74 7.39 8.96
CA THR A 129 11.67 7.22 9.94
C THR A 129 11.59 5.77 10.44
N SER A 130 11.64 4.78 9.53
CA SER A 130 11.66 3.36 9.91
C SER A 130 12.79 3.06 10.90
N LYS A 131 13.99 3.54 10.63
CA LYS A 131 15.17 3.34 11.50
C LYS A 131 15.01 4.06 12.84
N MET A 132 14.57 5.31 12.83
CA MET A 132 14.45 6.15 14.01
C MET A 132 13.36 5.60 14.96
N CYS A 133 12.23 5.19 14.43
CA CYS A 133 11.10 4.68 15.19
C CYS A 133 11.14 3.15 15.39
N GLN A 134 12.20 2.49 14.89
CA GLN A 134 12.38 1.03 14.98
C GLN A 134 11.19 0.24 14.40
N VAL A 135 10.59 0.74 13.33
CA VAL A 135 9.52 0.06 12.61
C VAL A 135 10.12 -1.00 11.70
N PRO A 136 9.71 -2.27 11.78
CA PRO A 136 10.22 -3.29 10.87
C PRO A 136 9.75 -3.01 9.45
N THR A 137 10.70 -2.96 8.50
CA THR A 137 10.43 -2.75 7.08
C THR A 137 11.34 -3.62 6.23
N GLN A 138 10.85 -3.94 5.04
CA GLN A 138 11.61 -4.60 3.98
C GLN A 138 11.79 -3.62 2.82
N GLU A 139 12.72 -3.89 1.94
CA GLU A 139 12.97 -3.06 0.77
C GLU A 139 13.17 -3.93 -0.46
N PHE A 140 12.65 -3.49 -1.59
CA PHE A 140 12.92 -4.09 -2.89
C PHE A 140 12.81 -3.05 -4.00
N ALA A 141 13.31 -3.38 -5.19
CA ALA A 141 13.31 -2.47 -6.33
C ALA A 141 12.54 -3.04 -7.51
N LEU A 142 11.77 -2.19 -8.18
CA LEU A 142 11.03 -2.50 -9.40
C LEU A 142 11.41 -1.52 -10.51
N GLY A 143 11.38 -1.99 -11.76
CA GLY A 143 11.57 -1.14 -12.94
C GLY A 143 10.41 -0.20 -13.24
N GLY A 144 9.26 -0.40 -12.60
CA GLY A 144 8.04 0.41 -12.61
C GLY A 144 7.09 -0.16 -11.60
N SER A 145 6.32 0.67 -10.91
CA SER A 145 5.47 0.22 -9.80
C SER A 145 4.27 -0.60 -10.25
N MET A 146 3.71 -0.26 -11.43
CA MET A 146 2.45 -0.83 -11.94
C MET A 146 1.28 -0.69 -10.94
N THR A 147 1.28 0.38 -10.17
CA THR A 147 0.29 0.72 -9.15
C THR A 147 -0.22 2.14 -9.36
N ASN A 148 -1.00 2.68 -8.45
CA ASN A 148 -1.49 4.05 -8.51
C ASN A 148 -0.39 5.12 -8.57
N THR A 149 0.85 4.84 -8.15
CA THR A 149 2.00 5.76 -8.30
C THR A 149 2.41 5.97 -9.75
N ASN A 150 2.26 4.96 -10.60
CA ASN A 150 2.69 5.02 -11.99
C ASN A 150 2.02 6.15 -12.78
N PRO A 151 0.68 6.27 -12.83
CA PRO A 151 0.02 7.34 -13.56
C PRO A 151 0.33 8.74 -13.01
N LEU A 152 0.65 8.88 -11.72
CA LEU A 152 0.99 10.18 -11.15
C LEU A 152 2.27 10.74 -11.78
N LYS A 153 3.26 9.91 -12.04
CA LYS A 153 4.49 10.30 -12.73
C LYS A 153 4.31 10.35 -14.24
N GLN A 154 3.62 9.37 -14.83
CA GLN A 154 3.42 9.28 -16.28
C GLN A 154 2.65 10.48 -16.85
N PHE A 155 1.67 11.00 -16.14
CA PHE A 155 0.90 12.17 -16.56
C PHE A 155 1.48 13.52 -16.12
N GLY A 156 2.67 13.52 -15.51
CA GLY A 156 3.43 14.73 -15.20
C GLY A 156 2.83 15.57 -14.07
N PHE A 157 2.21 14.95 -13.09
CA PHE A 157 1.79 15.66 -11.89
C PHE A 157 3.02 16.06 -11.05
N ASP A 158 3.01 17.30 -10.56
CA ASP A 158 4.04 17.81 -9.66
C ASP A 158 3.73 17.40 -8.22
N VAL A 159 4.00 16.13 -7.93
CA VAL A 159 3.73 15.49 -6.64
C VAL A 159 4.89 14.58 -6.27
N GLU A 160 5.36 14.65 -5.03
CA GLU A 160 6.29 13.66 -4.50
C GLU A 160 5.53 12.36 -4.21
N THR A 161 6.05 11.24 -4.69
CA THR A 161 5.38 9.94 -4.59
C THR A 161 6.23 8.93 -3.87
N ALA A 162 5.61 8.10 -3.05
CA ALA A 162 6.19 6.88 -2.51
C ALA A 162 5.18 5.74 -2.57
N LEU A 163 5.67 4.52 -2.70
CA LEU A 163 4.90 3.31 -2.65
C LEU A 163 5.32 2.48 -1.43
N LEU A 164 4.37 2.15 -0.61
CA LEU A 164 4.49 1.21 0.49
C LEU A 164 3.71 -0.06 0.16
N SER A 165 4.40 -1.18 0.06
CA SER A 165 3.75 -2.43 -0.36
C SER A 165 3.57 -3.41 0.78
N ILE A 166 2.43 -4.08 0.76
CA ILE A 166 2.03 -5.10 1.72
C ILE A 166 2.44 -6.46 1.18
N PRO A 167 3.30 -7.22 1.88
CA PRO A 167 3.62 -8.58 1.48
C PRO A 167 2.36 -9.45 1.42
N LEU A 168 2.14 -10.11 0.29
CA LEU A 168 0.94 -10.91 0.04
C LEU A 168 1.29 -12.19 -0.70
N ARG A 169 0.75 -13.31 -0.28
CA ARG A 169 0.82 -14.58 -1.02
C ARG A 169 -0.44 -14.82 -1.83
N ASN A 170 -0.29 -15.53 -2.93
CA ASN A 170 -1.37 -15.92 -3.83
C ASN A 170 -2.14 -14.72 -4.42
N MET A 171 -1.42 -13.65 -4.75
CA MET A 171 -2.00 -12.45 -5.39
C MET A 171 -2.87 -12.81 -6.59
N HIS A 172 -3.96 -12.06 -6.77
CA HIS A 172 -4.94 -12.27 -7.85
C HIS A 172 -5.67 -13.61 -7.78
N THR A 173 -5.75 -14.23 -6.59
CA THR A 173 -6.52 -15.47 -6.39
C THR A 173 -7.65 -15.27 -5.39
N GLN A 174 -8.45 -16.33 -5.19
CA GLN A 174 -9.52 -16.28 -4.19
C GLN A 174 -9.04 -16.51 -2.75
N VAL A 175 -7.76 -16.86 -2.56
CA VAL A 175 -7.16 -17.21 -1.26
C VAL A 175 -5.85 -16.46 -1.07
N GLU A 176 -5.94 -15.16 -0.94
CA GLU A 176 -4.81 -14.29 -0.63
C GLU A 176 -4.48 -14.33 0.85
N ILE A 177 -3.21 -14.18 1.20
CA ILE A 177 -2.74 -14.26 2.59
C ILE A 177 -1.84 -13.08 2.89
N VAL A 178 -2.15 -12.38 4.00
CA VAL A 178 -1.31 -11.32 4.58
C VAL A 178 -1.00 -11.61 6.04
N ASP A 179 0.03 -10.96 6.55
CA ASP A 179 0.34 -10.93 7.98
C ASP A 179 -0.07 -9.57 8.56
N LEU A 180 -0.87 -9.57 9.61
CA LEU A 180 -1.38 -8.33 10.23
C LEU A 180 -0.26 -7.47 10.83
N ASN A 181 0.86 -8.06 11.22
CA ASN A 181 2.01 -7.30 11.70
C ASN A 181 2.63 -6.42 10.61
N ASP A 182 2.57 -6.85 9.33
CA ASP A 182 3.07 -6.05 8.22
C ASP A 182 2.19 -4.81 7.99
N LEU A 183 0.88 -4.95 8.16
CA LEU A 183 -0.06 -3.83 8.09
C LEU A 183 0.18 -2.85 9.24
N ASP A 184 0.33 -3.37 10.47
CA ASP A 184 0.59 -2.54 11.66
C ASP A 184 1.90 -1.76 11.53
N ALA A 185 2.93 -2.37 10.94
CA ALA A 185 4.19 -1.71 10.64
C ALA A 185 4.02 -0.55 9.64
N LEU A 186 3.25 -0.74 8.56
CA LEU A 186 2.95 0.33 7.60
C LEU A 186 2.13 1.46 8.20
N ILE A 187 1.13 1.14 9.03
CA ILE A 187 0.33 2.12 9.75
C ILE A 187 1.24 2.98 10.65
N GLN A 188 2.14 2.34 11.39
CA GLN A 188 3.09 3.06 12.25
C GLN A 188 4.04 3.91 11.42
N LEU A 189 4.70 3.33 10.42
CA LEU A 189 5.66 4.03 9.56
C LEU A 189 5.05 5.29 8.94
N THR A 190 3.86 5.17 8.37
CA THR A 190 3.20 6.30 7.72
C THR A 190 2.80 7.39 8.72
N THR A 191 2.23 6.98 9.86
CA THR A 191 1.87 7.94 10.91
C THR A 191 3.10 8.73 11.37
N GLU A 192 4.20 8.06 11.70
CA GLU A 192 5.43 8.70 12.15
C GLU A 192 6.07 9.56 11.06
N THR A 193 5.99 9.15 9.79
CA THR A 193 6.50 9.93 8.66
C THR A 193 5.70 11.23 8.49
N ILE A 194 4.37 11.18 8.60
CA ILE A 194 3.52 12.37 8.52
C ILE A 194 3.83 13.33 9.67
N LEU A 195 4.00 12.82 10.90
CA LEU A 195 4.36 13.64 12.05
C LEU A 195 5.74 14.29 11.89
N ALA A 196 6.70 13.56 11.33
CA ALA A 196 8.02 14.11 11.02
C ALA A 196 7.93 15.23 9.97
N ILE A 197 7.15 15.07 8.91
CA ILE A 197 6.92 16.11 7.89
C ILE A 197 6.24 17.33 8.53
N ASP A 198 5.21 17.14 9.35
CA ASP A 198 4.50 18.25 10.04
C ASP A 198 5.45 19.06 10.93
N SER A 199 6.44 18.43 11.53
CA SER A 199 7.41 19.09 12.42
C SER A 199 8.52 19.85 11.70
N GLU A 200 8.80 19.55 10.44
CA GLU A 200 9.89 20.15 9.64
C GLU A 200 9.42 21.33 8.78
N THR A 201 8.13 21.47 8.58
CA THR A 201 7.48 22.53 7.81
C THR A 201 7.09 23.68 8.69
#